data_a7dc8bde1aea0647d5657f1b94493018
#
_entry.id   a7dc8bde1aea0647d5657f1b94493018
#
_cell.length_a   1.000
_cell.length_b   1.000
_cell.length_c   1.000
_cell.angle_alpha   90.00
_cell.angle_beta   90.00
_cell.angle_gamma   90.00
#
_symmetry.space_group_name_H-M   'P 1'
#
loop_
_entity.id
_entity.type
_entity.pdbx_description
1 polymer ?
#
loop_
_entity_poly.entity_id
_entity_poly.type
_entity_poly.pdbx_seq_one_letter_code
_entity_poly.pdbx_strand_id
1 'polypeptide(L)'
;MRTEGDLIKINDWLLPLSWIYGSIVRFRNWLFDIGLKKSRDFSIPVISVGNITVGGSGKTPHVEYLIRLLHDKVKIAVLSRGYKRKSHGYVLADENTEMSDIGDEPFQMHQKFSDIYVAVDAKRVRGINNLQSNEETKDVDVVLLDDAFQHRYVKPGINILLVDYHRLIIYDKMLPAGRLREPLSGKNRADIVIITKCPPDLKPVDYRVLTKAMNLFPYQELYFSCLAYD
;
A
#
# COMPACT_ATOMS: atom_id res chain seq x y z
N MET A 1 26.10 -19.44 -5.16
CA MET A 1 24.80 -18.94 -4.64
C MET A 1 24.84 -17.43 -4.80
N ARG A 2 24.15 -16.86 -5.82
CA ARG A 2 24.02 -15.40 -5.93
C ARG A 2 23.08 -14.96 -4.81
N THR A 3 23.56 -14.18 -3.88
CA THR A 3 22.71 -13.55 -2.87
C THR A 3 21.86 -12.50 -3.58
N GLU A 4 20.55 -12.49 -3.33
CA GLU A 4 19.60 -11.56 -3.97
C GLU A 4 19.98 -10.09 -3.84
N GLY A 5 20.85 -9.74 -2.88
CA GLY A 5 21.42 -8.40 -2.73
C GLY A 5 22.21 -7.90 -3.94
N ASP A 6 22.77 -8.79 -4.75
CA ASP A 6 23.55 -8.43 -5.93
C ASP A 6 22.70 -7.92 -7.10
N LEU A 7 21.37 -8.10 -7.05
CA LEU A 7 20.42 -7.64 -8.07
C LEU A 7 19.88 -6.23 -7.79
N ILE A 8 20.08 -5.71 -6.58
CA ILE A 8 19.60 -4.37 -6.20
C ILE A 8 20.65 -3.34 -6.61
N LYS A 9 20.38 -2.69 -7.74
CA LYS A 9 21.24 -1.60 -8.24
C LYS A 9 21.07 -0.37 -7.34
N ILE A 10 22.08 -0.08 -6.52
CA ILE A 10 22.18 1.12 -5.68
C ILE A 10 23.10 2.11 -6.37
N ASN A 11 22.73 3.37 -6.40
CA ASN A 11 23.57 4.44 -6.92
C ASN A 11 24.29 5.14 -5.76
N ASP A 12 25.51 4.70 -5.46
CA ASP A 12 26.28 5.16 -4.30
C ASP A 12 26.59 6.67 -4.37
N TRP A 13 26.69 7.25 -5.55
CA TRP A 13 26.88 8.70 -5.76
C TRP A 13 25.74 9.54 -5.18
N LEU A 14 24.56 8.96 -5.09
CA LEU A 14 23.36 9.62 -4.58
C LEU A 14 23.13 9.39 -3.07
N LEU A 15 24.02 8.66 -2.38
CA LEU A 15 23.90 8.41 -0.94
C LEU A 15 23.78 9.69 -0.10
N PRO A 16 24.56 10.76 -0.34
CA PRO A 16 24.40 11.99 0.45
C PRO A 16 23.00 12.60 0.33
N LEU A 17 22.43 12.59 -0.87
CA LEU A 17 21.06 13.06 -1.10
C LEU A 17 20.03 12.14 -0.42
N SER A 18 20.29 10.83 -0.39
CA SER A 18 19.44 9.87 0.31
C SER A 18 19.45 10.07 1.81
N TRP A 19 20.55 10.51 2.40
CA TRP A 19 20.61 10.85 3.83
C TRP A 19 19.76 12.08 4.15
N ILE A 20 19.81 13.12 3.30
CA ILE A 20 18.98 14.32 3.45
C ILE A 20 17.50 13.93 3.33
N TYR A 21 17.12 13.24 2.25
CA TYR A 21 15.76 12.76 2.05
C TYR A 21 15.29 11.87 3.23
N GLY A 22 16.13 10.93 3.63
CA GLY A 22 15.85 10.03 4.75
C GLY A 22 15.65 10.78 6.07
N SER A 23 16.41 11.83 6.32
CA SER A 23 16.27 12.67 7.53
C SER A 23 14.94 13.44 7.53
N ILE A 24 14.55 14.01 6.39
CA ILE A 24 13.25 14.68 6.23
C ILE A 24 12.10 13.71 6.49
N VAL A 25 12.16 12.50 5.90
CA VAL A 25 11.11 11.48 6.09
C VAL A 25 11.07 10.98 7.52
N ARG A 26 12.23 10.75 8.17
CA ARG A 26 12.31 10.37 9.60
C ARG A 26 11.71 11.45 10.49
N PHE A 27 12.06 12.71 10.24
CA PHE A 27 11.51 13.84 11.00
C PHE A 27 9.99 13.93 10.83
N ARG A 28 9.48 13.82 9.60
CA ARG A 28 8.03 13.76 9.35
C ARG A 28 7.37 12.62 10.13
N ASN A 29 7.96 11.43 10.12
CA ASN A 29 7.41 10.27 10.81
C ASN A 29 7.45 10.44 12.33
N TRP A 30 8.53 10.98 12.86
CA TRP A 30 8.65 11.31 14.27
C TRP A 30 7.57 12.30 14.73
N LEU A 31 7.18 13.29 13.93
CA LEU A 31 6.07 14.20 14.25
C LEU A 31 4.73 13.46 14.42
N PHE A 32 4.52 12.35 13.71
CA PHE A 32 3.36 11.48 13.95
C PHE A 32 3.53 10.63 15.21
N ASP A 33 4.73 10.13 15.45
CA ASP A 33 5.00 9.24 16.60
C ASP A 33 4.83 9.97 17.93
N ILE A 34 5.19 11.26 18.01
CA ILE A 34 4.99 12.10 19.21
C ILE A 34 3.60 12.79 19.24
N GLY A 35 2.73 12.53 18.27
CA GLY A 35 1.36 13.04 18.23
C GLY A 35 1.20 14.50 17.79
N LEU A 36 2.27 15.20 17.36
CA LEU A 36 2.17 16.56 16.79
C LEU A 36 1.39 16.56 15.47
N LYS A 37 1.59 15.53 14.64
CA LYS A 37 0.69 15.24 13.51
C LYS A 37 -0.26 14.15 13.91
N LYS A 38 -1.56 14.45 13.84
CA LYS A 38 -2.60 13.52 14.27
C LYS A 38 -2.98 12.55 13.15
N SER A 39 -3.01 11.27 13.47
CA SER A 39 -3.70 10.25 12.69
C SER A 39 -5.15 10.18 13.14
N ARG A 40 -6.08 9.97 12.22
CA ARG A 40 -7.51 9.89 12.52
C ARG A 40 -7.98 8.43 12.43
N ASP A 41 -8.67 8.00 13.47
CA ASP A 41 -9.44 6.76 13.47
C ASP A 41 -10.83 7.00 12.85
N PHE A 42 -11.42 5.96 12.30
CA PHE A 42 -12.77 5.98 11.73
C PHE A 42 -13.63 4.87 12.35
N SER A 43 -14.91 5.09 12.42
CA SER A 43 -15.86 4.07 12.88
C SER A 43 -16.02 2.91 11.90
N ILE A 44 -15.85 3.20 10.60
CA ILE A 44 -15.81 2.19 9.56
C ILE A 44 -14.42 1.48 9.55
N PRO A 45 -14.37 0.16 9.45
CA PRO A 45 -13.12 -0.57 9.26
C PRO A 45 -12.35 -0.08 8.04
N VAL A 46 -11.06 0.18 8.21
CA VAL A 46 -10.18 0.62 7.14
C VAL A 46 -9.03 -0.37 7.01
N ILE A 47 -8.83 -0.92 5.83
CA ILE A 47 -7.70 -1.78 5.48
C ILE A 47 -6.80 -1.01 4.52
N SER A 48 -5.54 -0.84 4.87
CA SER A 48 -4.56 -0.17 4.02
C SER A 48 -3.68 -1.19 3.33
N VAL A 49 -3.56 -1.09 2.02
CA VAL A 49 -2.60 -1.86 1.21
C VAL A 49 -1.59 -0.92 0.61
N GLY A 50 -0.32 -1.22 0.76
CA GLY A 50 0.71 -0.39 0.17
C GLY A 50 2.11 -0.97 0.32
N ASN A 51 3.10 -0.19 -0.06
CA ASN A 51 4.50 -0.56 0.02
C ASN A 51 5.35 0.64 0.49
N ILE A 52 6.61 0.40 0.84
CA ILE A 52 7.57 1.46 1.19
C ILE A 52 8.61 1.71 0.10
N THR A 53 8.44 1.13 -1.09
CA THR A 53 9.35 1.28 -2.23
C THR A 53 8.67 1.99 -3.40
N VAL A 54 9.46 2.54 -4.31
CA VAL A 54 8.99 2.96 -5.63
C VAL A 54 9.03 1.75 -6.56
N GLY A 55 7.95 1.54 -7.31
CA GLY A 55 7.83 0.46 -8.31
C GLY A 55 6.64 -0.45 -8.06
N GLY A 56 6.45 -1.39 -8.95
CA GLY A 56 5.32 -2.32 -8.95
C GLY A 56 5.50 -3.46 -7.95
N SER A 57 5.08 -3.30 -6.71
CA SER A 57 5.07 -4.34 -5.68
C SER A 57 3.83 -5.25 -5.72
N GLY A 58 3.00 -5.14 -6.79
CA GLY A 58 1.79 -5.94 -6.90
C GLY A 58 0.59 -5.41 -6.09
N LYS A 59 0.50 -4.08 -5.85
CA LYS A 59 -0.60 -3.48 -5.08
C LYS A 59 -1.98 -3.79 -5.69
N THR A 60 -2.18 -3.45 -6.94
CA THR A 60 -3.45 -3.65 -7.65
C THR A 60 -3.95 -5.10 -7.57
N PRO A 61 -3.15 -6.13 -7.90
CA PRO A 61 -3.57 -7.52 -7.75
C PRO A 61 -3.95 -7.90 -6.31
N HIS A 62 -3.29 -7.35 -5.29
CA HIS A 62 -3.61 -7.65 -3.90
C HIS A 62 -4.87 -6.92 -3.42
N VAL A 63 -5.12 -5.69 -3.88
CA VAL A 63 -6.40 -5.00 -3.63
C VAL A 63 -7.54 -5.76 -4.30
N GLU A 64 -7.38 -6.19 -5.56
CA GLU A 64 -8.35 -7.02 -6.26
C GLU A 64 -8.60 -8.37 -5.56
N TYR A 65 -7.53 -8.99 -5.04
CA TYR A 65 -7.67 -10.23 -4.25
C TYR A 65 -8.51 -10.00 -3.00
N LEU A 66 -8.27 -8.90 -2.26
CA LEU A 66 -9.08 -8.54 -1.09
C LEU A 66 -10.52 -8.23 -1.46
N ILE A 67 -10.78 -7.56 -2.58
CA ILE A 67 -12.14 -7.34 -3.08
C ILE A 67 -12.82 -8.70 -3.28
N ARG A 68 -12.22 -9.61 -4.04
CA ARG A 68 -12.80 -10.95 -4.29
C ARG A 68 -13.01 -11.77 -3.00
N LEU A 69 -12.17 -11.59 -2.00
CA LEU A 69 -12.30 -12.28 -0.72
C LEU A 69 -13.48 -11.77 0.12
N LEU A 70 -13.83 -10.51 -0.03
CA LEU A 70 -14.74 -9.79 0.85
C LEU A 70 -16.09 -9.46 0.22
N HIS A 71 -16.19 -9.25 -1.12
CA HIS A 71 -17.37 -8.67 -1.78
C HIS A 71 -18.67 -9.45 -1.56
N ASP A 72 -18.60 -10.78 -1.40
CA ASP A 72 -19.79 -11.61 -1.11
C ASP A 72 -20.30 -11.46 0.33
N LYS A 73 -19.53 -10.80 1.21
CA LYS A 73 -19.79 -10.75 2.65
C LYS A 73 -20.11 -9.36 3.16
N VAL A 74 -19.48 -8.33 2.55
CA VAL A 74 -19.53 -6.95 3.02
C VAL A 74 -19.50 -5.98 1.84
N LYS A 75 -20.11 -4.81 2.01
CA LYS A 75 -20.05 -3.73 1.02
C LYS A 75 -18.72 -3.00 1.10
N ILE A 76 -18.01 -2.98 0.00
CA ILE A 76 -16.63 -2.47 -0.09
C ILE A 76 -16.62 -1.12 -0.79
N ALA A 77 -15.83 -0.17 -0.24
CA ALA A 77 -15.36 0.97 -0.99
C ALA A 77 -13.84 0.92 -1.14
N VAL A 78 -13.34 1.11 -2.36
CA VAL A 78 -11.92 1.32 -2.63
C VAL A 78 -11.65 2.81 -2.71
N LEU A 79 -10.69 3.30 -1.93
CA LEU A 79 -10.26 4.69 -1.96
C LEU A 79 -8.80 4.80 -2.38
N SER A 80 -8.57 5.24 -3.61
CA SER A 80 -7.25 5.45 -4.17
C SER A 80 -6.86 6.94 -4.23
N ARG A 81 -5.62 7.23 -4.60
CA ARG A 81 -5.14 8.59 -4.84
C ARG A 81 -5.64 9.16 -6.17
N GLY A 82 -5.86 8.28 -7.15
CA GLY A 82 -6.08 8.66 -8.53
C GLY A 82 -4.80 9.23 -9.15
N TYR A 83 -3.79 8.39 -9.31
CA TYR A 83 -2.53 8.80 -9.94
C TYR A 83 -2.76 9.20 -11.39
N LYS A 84 -2.17 10.33 -11.82
CA LYS A 84 -2.30 10.92 -13.17
C LYS A 84 -3.72 11.33 -13.61
N ARG A 85 -4.72 11.33 -12.73
CA ARG A 85 -6.05 11.83 -13.04
C ARG A 85 -6.04 13.35 -13.34
N LYS A 86 -7.00 13.80 -14.14
CA LYS A 86 -7.19 15.23 -14.43
C LYS A 86 -8.09 15.91 -13.41
N SER A 87 -9.01 15.15 -12.79
CA SER A 87 -9.93 15.65 -11.78
C SER A 87 -9.23 16.06 -10.48
N HIS A 88 -9.87 16.90 -9.69
CA HIS A 88 -9.38 17.35 -8.39
C HIS A 88 -10.40 17.05 -7.28
N GLY A 89 -9.92 16.91 -6.06
CA GLY A 89 -10.78 16.68 -4.91
C GLY A 89 -11.24 15.23 -4.78
N TYR A 90 -12.41 15.04 -4.18
CA TYR A 90 -13.07 13.76 -4.07
C TYR A 90 -13.89 13.50 -5.33
N VAL A 91 -13.79 12.31 -5.88
CA VAL A 91 -14.62 11.81 -6.97
C VAL A 91 -15.04 10.39 -6.62
N LEU A 92 -16.33 10.13 -6.63
CA LEU A 92 -16.91 8.80 -6.59
C LEU A 92 -17.16 8.37 -8.03
N ALA A 93 -16.72 7.18 -8.40
CA ALA A 93 -16.92 6.65 -9.74
C ALA A 93 -18.39 6.25 -9.95
N ASP A 94 -18.92 6.58 -11.10
CA ASP A 94 -20.24 6.23 -11.63
C ASP A 94 -20.13 5.63 -13.04
N GLU A 95 -21.27 5.32 -13.67
CA GLU A 95 -21.34 4.73 -14.99
C GLU A 95 -20.74 5.61 -16.11
N ASN A 96 -20.67 6.93 -15.91
CA ASN A 96 -20.14 7.89 -16.86
C ASN A 96 -18.68 8.27 -16.59
N THR A 97 -18.08 7.72 -15.52
CA THR A 97 -16.72 8.06 -15.11
C THR A 97 -15.70 7.54 -16.11
N GLU A 98 -14.83 8.42 -16.57
CA GLU A 98 -13.74 8.08 -17.48
C GLU A 98 -12.43 7.79 -16.71
N MET A 99 -11.51 7.08 -17.37
CA MET A 99 -10.17 6.83 -16.85
C MET A 99 -9.43 8.14 -16.47
N SER A 100 -9.69 9.22 -17.25
CA SER A 100 -9.08 10.54 -17.02
C SER A 100 -9.53 11.16 -15.70
N ASP A 101 -10.67 10.75 -15.16
CA ASP A 101 -11.26 11.34 -13.94
C ASP A 101 -10.74 10.71 -12.67
N ILE A 102 -10.44 9.42 -12.70
CA ILE A 102 -10.06 8.67 -11.50
C ILE A 102 -8.67 8.02 -11.59
N GLY A 103 -8.10 7.92 -12.81
CA GLY A 103 -6.80 7.29 -13.08
C GLY A 103 -6.91 5.81 -13.41
N ASP A 104 -5.84 5.24 -13.95
CA ASP A 104 -5.81 3.91 -14.59
C ASP A 104 -6.22 2.78 -13.62
N GLU A 105 -5.57 2.69 -12.46
CA GLU A 105 -5.79 1.59 -11.50
C GLU A 105 -7.20 1.62 -10.88
N PRO A 106 -7.73 2.76 -10.38
CA PRO A 106 -9.11 2.83 -9.90
C PRO A 106 -10.14 2.57 -11.00
N PHE A 107 -9.89 3.04 -12.21
CA PHE A 107 -10.78 2.80 -13.35
C PHE A 107 -10.85 1.31 -13.70
N GLN A 108 -9.72 0.61 -13.71
CA GLN A 108 -9.68 -0.85 -13.92
C GLN A 108 -10.50 -1.59 -12.85
N MET A 109 -10.38 -1.20 -11.57
CA MET A 109 -11.16 -1.81 -10.49
C MET A 109 -12.65 -1.54 -10.66
N HIS A 110 -13.03 -0.31 -11.02
CA HIS A 110 -14.43 0.07 -11.27
C HIS A 110 -15.06 -0.73 -12.42
N GLN A 111 -14.32 -0.93 -13.51
CA GLN A 111 -14.80 -1.73 -14.65
C GLN A 111 -14.89 -3.23 -14.35
N LYS A 112 -14.03 -3.74 -13.47
CA LYS A 112 -13.92 -5.17 -13.17
C LYS A 112 -14.91 -5.64 -12.11
N PHE A 113 -15.28 -4.78 -11.17
CA PHE A 113 -16.13 -5.07 -10.05
C PHE A 113 -17.30 -4.09 -10.02
N SER A 114 -18.48 -4.56 -10.40
CA SER A 114 -19.70 -3.74 -10.48
C SER A 114 -20.40 -3.55 -9.13
N ASP A 115 -20.02 -4.32 -8.14
CA ASP A 115 -20.65 -4.43 -6.82
C ASP A 115 -19.87 -3.73 -5.71
N ILE A 116 -18.86 -2.93 -6.07
CA ILE A 116 -18.07 -2.13 -5.14
C ILE A 116 -18.16 -0.64 -5.48
N TYR A 117 -17.93 0.19 -4.48
CA TYR A 117 -17.73 1.62 -4.70
C TYR A 117 -16.24 1.92 -4.93
N VAL A 118 -15.94 2.72 -5.95
CA VAL A 118 -14.58 3.18 -6.21
C VAL A 118 -14.55 4.70 -6.11
N ALA A 119 -13.69 5.21 -5.24
CA ALA A 119 -13.52 6.64 -5.04
C ALA A 119 -12.06 7.04 -5.08
N VAL A 120 -11.79 8.28 -5.42
CA VAL A 120 -10.44 8.83 -5.44
C VAL A 120 -10.37 10.16 -4.70
N ASP A 121 -9.38 10.31 -3.85
CA ASP A 121 -9.04 11.56 -3.20
C ASP A 121 -7.57 11.55 -2.72
N ALA A 122 -6.80 12.58 -3.01
CA ALA A 122 -5.45 12.75 -2.48
C ALA A 122 -5.44 12.90 -0.94
N LYS A 123 -6.52 13.46 -0.37
CA LYS A 123 -6.73 13.61 1.08
C LYS A 123 -7.61 12.45 1.57
N ARG A 124 -7.01 11.29 1.90
CA ARG A 124 -7.74 10.08 2.33
C ARG A 124 -8.74 10.31 3.46
N VAL A 125 -8.39 11.16 4.44
CA VAL A 125 -9.30 11.53 5.54
C VAL A 125 -10.60 12.16 5.00
N ARG A 126 -10.49 13.07 4.03
CA ARG A 126 -11.66 13.66 3.37
C ARG A 126 -12.44 12.62 2.57
N GLY A 127 -11.71 11.78 1.81
CA GLY A 127 -12.31 10.70 1.03
C GLY A 127 -13.17 9.76 1.88
N ILE A 128 -12.65 9.30 3.03
CA ILE A 128 -13.42 8.44 3.94
C ILE A 128 -14.64 9.18 4.52
N ASN A 129 -14.48 10.45 4.93
CA ASN A 129 -15.62 11.23 5.41
C ASN A 129 -16.71 11.37 4.35
N ASN A 130 -16.34 11.62 3.10
CA ASN A 130 -17.31 11.75 2.00
C ASN A 130 -18.01 10.41 1.73
N LEU A 131 -17.29 9.28 1.76
CA LEU A 131 -17.89 7.95 1.66
C LEU A 131 -18.92 7.71 2.78
N GLN A 132 -18.64 8.09 4.00
CA GLN A 132 -19.58 7.92 5.13
C GLN A 132 -20.77 8.87 5.11
N SER A 133 -20.65 10.04 4.49
CA SER A 133 -21.69 11.06 4.45
C SER A 133 -22.53 11.07 3.18
N ASN A 134 -22.14 10.37 2.14
CA ASN A 134 -22.88 10.25 0.89
C ASN A 134 -23.97 9.20 1.04
N GLU A 135 -25.21 9.54 0.65
CA GLU A 135 -26.37 8.64 0.72
C GLU A 135 -26.19 7.34 -0.06
N GLU A 136 -25.43 7.36 -1.17
CA GLU A 136 -25.16 6.18 -2.00
C GLU A 136 -24.18 5.21 -1.33
N THR A 137 -23.25 5.71 -0.52
CA THR A 137 -22.15 4.92 0.05
C THR A 137 -22.20 4.81 1.58
N LYS A 138 -23.26 5.31 2.21
CA LYS A 138 -23.39 5.28 3.68
C LYS A 138 -23.48 3.86 4.28
N ASP A 139 -23.83 2.89 3.47
CA ASP A 139 -23.94 1.48 3.84
C ASP A 139 -22.67 0.66 3.58
N VAL A 140 -21.56 1.33 3.25
CA VAL A 140 -20.26 0.70 3.11
C VAL A 140 -19.79 0.14 4.45
N ASP A 141 -19.41 -1.12 4.47
CA ASP A 141 -18.95 -1.84 5.66
C ASP A 141 -17.44 -1.74 5.87
N VAL A 142 -16.65 -1.59 4.78
CA VAL A 142 -15.19 -1.54 4.82
C VAL A 142 -14.61 -0.65 3.73
N VAL A 143 -13.57 0.10 4.08
CA VAL A 143 -12.81 0.90 3.12
C VAL A 143 -11.43 0.28 2.88
N LEU A 144 -11.13 -0.07 1.64
CA LEU A 144 -9.81 -0.49 1.20
C LEU A 144 -9.03 0.74 0.70
N LEU A 145 -7.93 1.06 1.34
CA LEU A 145 -7.04 2.15 0.90
C LEU A 145 -5.94 1.59 0.00
N ASP A 146 -5.93 2.02 -1.24
CA ASP A 146 -4.88 1.67 -2.19
C ASP A 146 -3.72 2.67 -2.14
N ASP A 147 -2.48 2.13 -2.17
CA ASP A 147 -1.20 2.85 -2.06
C ASP A 147 -1.18 3.89 -0.91
N ALA A 148 -1.63 3.48 0.27
CA ALA A 148 -1.82 4.40 1.38
C ALA A 148 -0.82 4.20 2.54
N PHE A 149 0.15 3.31 2.45
CA PHE A 149 1.07 3.00 3.55
C PHE A 149 1.82 4.22 4.07
N GLN A 150 2.16 5.21 3.20
CA GLN A 150 2.78 6.47 3.60
C GLN A 150 1.77 7.52 4.12
N HIS A 151 0.46 7.26 3.99
CA HIS A 151 -0.57 8.25 4.31
C HIS A 151 -0.99 8.17 5.79
N ARG A 152 -0.07 8.51 6.70
CA ARG A 152 -0.21 8.39 8.15
C ARG A 152 -1.31 9.25 8.79
N TYR A 153 -2.03 10.08 8.03
CA TYR A 153 -3.19 10.85 8.54
C TYR A 153 -4.43 9.97 8.78
N VAL A 154 -4.49 8.80 8.18
CA VAL A 154 -5.46 7.76 8.49
C VAL A 154 -4.76 6.68 9.30
N LYS A 155 -5.37 6.24 10.39
CA LYS A 155 -4.94 5.06 11.14
C LYS A 155 -5.83 3.90 10.70
N PRO A 156 -5.33 2.97 9.88
CA PRO A 156 -6.11 1.82 9.46
C PRO A 156 -6.26 0.82 10.62
N GLY A 157 -7.32 0.03 10.58
CA GLY A 157 -7.50 -1.10 11.48
C GLY A 157 -6.58 -2.27 11.12
N ILE A 158 -6.32 -2.46 9.81
CA ILE A 158 -5.34 -3.44 9.29
C ILE A 158 -4.45 -2.74 8.28
N ASN A 159 -3.13 -2.87 8.44
CA ASN A 159 -2.14 -2.27 7.57
C ASN A 159 -1.29 -3.35 6.90
N ILE A 160 -1.46 -3.53 5.59
CA ILE A 160 -0.80 -4.56 4.79
C ILE A 160 0.37 -3.94 4.02
N LEU A 161 1.56 -4.45 4.29
CA LEU A 161 2.80 -4.07 3.61
C LEU A 161 3.18 -5.09 2.55
N LEU A 162 3.26 -4.67 1.31
CA LEU A 162 3.73 -5.48 0.20
C LEU A 162 5.23 -5.29 -0.03
N VAL A 163 5.95 -6.39 -0.15
CA VAL A 163 7.40 -6.44 -0.38
C VAL A 163 7.68 -7.29 -1.60
N ASP A 164 8.32 -6.72 -2.62
CA ASP A 164 8.70 -7.47 -3.81
C ASP A 164 9.84 -8.47 -3.50
N TYR A 165 9.62 -9.74 -3.81
CA TYR A 165 10.62 -10.81 -3.64
C TYR A 165 11.94 -10.51 -4.35
N HIS A 166 11.87 -9.98 -5.57
CA HIS A 166 13.04 -9.64 -6.38
C HIS A 166 13.77 -8.39 -5.90
N ARG A 167 13.17 -7.65 -4.94
CA ARG A 167 13.76 -6.45 -4.36
C ARG A 167 13.33 -6.28 -2.90
N LEU A 168 13.89 -7.13 -2.05
CA LEU A 168 13.61 -7.08 -0.61
C LEU A 168 14.03 -5.74 -0.03
N ILE A 169 13.13 -5.14 0.74
CA ILE A 169 13.31 -3.81 1.37
C ILE A 169 14.53 -3.75 2.29
N ILE A 170 14.95 -4.87 2.85
CA ILE A 170 16.08 -4.97 3.79
C ILE A 170 17.44 -4.72 3.12
N TYR A 171 17.55 -4.94 1.81
CA TYR A 171 18.76 -4.71 1.04
C TYR A 171 18.75 -3.39 0.27
N ASP A 172 17.65 -2.65 0.31
CA ASP A 172 17.47 -1.42 -0.46
C ASP A 172 17.85 -0.17 0.35
N LYS A 173 18.07 0.94 -0.35
CA LYS A 173 18.39 2.24 0.22
C LYS A 173 17.28 3.26 -0.05
N MET A 174 17.32 4.35 0.73
CA MET A 174 16.39 5.46 0.53
C MET A 174 16.59 6.11 -0.83
N LEU A 175 15.51 6.69 -1.37
CA LEU A 175 15.59 7.57 -2.55
C LEU A 175 16.59 8.72 -2.29
N PRO A 176 17.33 9.16 -3.32
CA PRO A 176 17.34 8.65 -4.70
C PRO A 176 18.38 7.55 -4.96
N ALA A 177 19.21 7.14 -4.01
CA ALA A 177 20.24 6.10 -4.20
C ALA A 177 19.63 4.71 -4.41
N GLY A 178 18.58 4.40 -3.68
CA GLY A 178 17.77 3.18 -3.82
C GLY A 178 16.32 3.52 -4.17
N ARG A 179 15.38 2.66 -3.79
CA ARG A 179 13.95 2.82 -4.08
C ARG A 179 13.08 2.97 -2.85
N LEU A 180 13.64 3.01 -1.64
CA LEU A 180 12.84 3.20 -0.43
C LEU A 180 12.28 4.62 -0.36
N ARG A 181 10.95 4.74 -0.27
CA ARG A 181 10.21 5.98 0.00
C ARG A 181 10.18 6.34 1.48
N GLU A 182 10.36 5.32 2.34
CA GLU A 182 10.42 5.45 3.80
C GLU A 182 11.57 4.63 4.38
N PRO A 183 12.07 4.98 5.57
CA PRO A 183 13.04 4.14 6.29
C PRO A 183 12.51 2.73 6.52
N LEU A 184 13.41 1.76 6.61
CA LEU A 184 13.06 0.35 6.85
C LEU A 184 12.19 0.16 8.11
N SER A 185 12.38 1.01 9.13
CA SER A 185 11.52 1.03 10.34
C SER A 185 10.04 1.29 10.02
N GLY A 186 9.72 1.83 8.85
CA GLY A 186 8.34 1.98 8.38
C GLY A 186 7.58 0.65 8.35
N LYS A 187 8.25 -0.48 8.10
CA LYS A 187 7.65 -1.81 8.14
C LYS A 187 7.00 -2.17 9.48
N ASN A 188 7.47 -1.55 10.56
CA ASN A 188 6.97 -1.81 11.91
C ASN A 188 5.52 -1.37 12.11
N ARG A 189 4.94 -0.59 11.19
CA ARG A 189 3.52 -0.20 11.23
C ARG A 189 2.60 -1.21 10.56
N ALA A 190 3.16 -2.21 9.88
CA ALA A 190 2.37 -3.25 9.25
C ALA A 190 1.88 -4.26 10.27
N ASP A 191 0.63 -4.68 10.15
CA ASP A 191 0.09 -5.85 10.85
C ASP A 191 0.38 -7.12 10.04
N ILE A 192 0.27 -7.00 8.72
CA ILE A 192 0.53 -8.08 7.76
C ILE A 192 1.61 -7.63 6.77
N VAL A 193 2.60 -8.48 6.57
CA VAL A 193 3.63 -8.32 5.53
C VAL A 193 3.47 -9.43 4.50
N ILE A 194 3.39 -9.08 3.22
CA ILE A 194 3.29 -10.06 2.14
C ILE A 194 4.51 -9.90 1.24
N ILE A 195 5.33 -10.95 1.15
CA ILE A 195 6.37 -11.02 0.11
C ILE A 195 5.69 -11.48 -1.17
N THR A 196 5.67 -10.59 -2.15
CA THR A 196 4.94 -10.74 -3.41
C THR A 196 5.86 -11.23 -4.53
N LYS A 197 5.28 -11.79 -5.60
CA LYS A 197 6.00 -12.27 -6.79
C LYS A 197 7.02 -13.36 -6.46
N CYS A 198 6.73 -14.14 -5.44
CA CYS A 198 7.55 -15.30 -5.11
C CYS A 198 7.52 -16.32 -6.25
N PRO A 199 8.63 -17.04 -6.49
CA PRO A 199 8.60 -18.23 -7.34
C PRO A 199 7.63 -19.27 -6.77
N PRO A 200 6.90 -20.02 -7.62
CA PRO A 200 5.96 -21.04 -7.16
C PRO A 200 6.65 -22.24 -6.49
N ASP A 201 7.94 -22.42 -6.72
CA ASP A 201 8.78 -23.54 -6.27
C ASP A 201 9.69 -23.17 -5.09
N LEU A 202 9.31 -22.14 -4.28
CA LEU A 202 10.06 -21.79 -3.08
C LEU A 202 10.25 -22.99 -2.16
N LYS A 203 11.48 -23.23 -1.74
CA LYS A 203 11.84 -24.32 -0.83
C LYS A 203 11.61 -23.92 0.62
N PRO A 204 11.36 -24.89 1.53
CA PRO A 204 11.20 -24.60 2.96
C PRO A 204 12.36 -23.81 3.58
N VAL A 205 13.58 -23.99 3.06
CA VAL A 205 14.75 -23.20 3.50
C VAL A 205 14.64 -21.75 3.12
N ASP A 206 14.09 -21.42 1.93
CA ASP A 206 13.94 -20.04 1.45
C ASP A 206 12.94 -19.27 2.32
N TYR A 207 11.81 -19.91 2.69
CA TYR A 207 10.85 -19.33 3.65
C TYR A 207 11.52 -18.96 4.98
N ARG A 208 12.36 -19.84 5.53
CA ARG A 208 13.06 -19.57 6.79
C ARG A 208 14.06 -18.42 6.65
N VAL A 209 14.80 -18.38 5.55
CA VAL A 209 15.78 -17.31 5.26
C VAL A 209 15.07 -15.97 5.14
N LEU A 210 14.00 -15.90 4.36
CA LEU A 210 13.21 -14.67 4.16
C LEU A 210 12.57 -14.20 5.46
N THR A 211 11.96 -15.11 6.24
CA THR A 211 11.35 -14.78 7.53
C THR A 211 12.38 -14.20 8.48
N LYS A 212 13.55 -14.85 8.60
CA LYS A 212 14.64 -14.36 9.45
C LYS A 212 15.18 -13.00 8.97
N ALA A 213 15.34 -12.84 7.66
CA ALA A 213 15.87 -11.62 7.06
C ALA A 213 14.91 -10.44 7.24
N MET A 214 13.60 -10.65 7.13
CA MET A 214 12.59 -9.61 7.36
C MET A 214 12.57 -9.11 8.80
N ASN A 215 12.97 -9.93 9.77
CA ASN A 215 13.08 -9.56 11.19
C ASN A 215 11.83 -8.79 11.66
N LEU A 216 10.68 -9.47 11.60
CA LEU A 216 9.38 -8.91 11.99
C LEU A 216 9.16 -9.03 13.50
N PHE A 217 8.31 -8.16 14.04
CA PHE A 217 7.87 -8.25 15.42
C PHE A 217 6.83 -9.38 15.60
N PRO A 218 6.67 -9.91 16.84
CA PRO A 218 5.74 -11.02 17.08
C PRO A 218 4.27 -10.74 16.74
N TYR A 219 3.85 -9.47 16.68
CA TYR A 219 2.49 -9.07 16.30
C TYR A 219 2.27 -9.02 14.80
N GLN A 220 3.32 -9.13 13.99
CA GLN A 220 3.26 -9.04 12.53
C GLN A 220 3.17 -10.43 11.91
N GLU A 221 2.25 -10.61 11.00
CA GLU A 221 2.13 -11.84 10.23
C GLU A 221 2.86 -11.72 8.89
N LEU A 222 3.49 -12.82 8.45
CA LEU A 222 4.21 -12.89 7.19
C LEU A 222 3.57 -13.91 6.25
N TYR A 223 3.20 -13.45 5.07
CA TYR A 223 2.69 -14.27 3.98
C TYR A 223 3.55 -14.17 2.74
N PHE A 224 3.37 -15.13 1.84
CA PHE A 224 4.06 -15.20 0.56
C PHE A 224 3.02 -15.37 -0.55
N SER A 225 3.16 -14.62 -1.65
CA SER A 225 2.28 -14.74 -2.81
C SER A 225 3.08 -14.89 -4.08
N CYS A 226 2.62 -15.76 -4.97
CA CYS A 226 3.08 -15.86 -6.34
C CYS A 226 2.06 -15.23 -7.31
N LEU A 227 2.51 -14.83 -8.49
CA LEU A 227 1.63 -14.42 -9.57
C LEU A 227 1.26 -15.68 -10.37
N ALA A 228 -0.03 -15.96 -10.47
CA ALA A 228 -0.58 -16.88 -11.44
C ALA A 228 -1.26 -16.05 -12.53
N TYR A 229 -1.01 -16.38 -13.77
CA TYR A 229 -1.71 -15.80 -14.92
C TYR A 229 -2.71 -16.85 -15.42
N ASP A 230 -3.98 -16.48 -15.48
CA ASP A 230 -5.05 -17.28 -16.07
C ASP A 230 -4.99 -17.21 -17.59
#